data_f7ac86198bab156e8d304fd6e775aab8
#
_entry.id   f7ac86198bab156e8d304fd6e775aab8
#
_cell.length_a   1.000
_cell.length_b   1.000
_cell.length_c   1.000
_cell.angle_alpha   90.00
_cell.angle_beta   90.00
_cell.angle_gamma   90.00
#
_symmetry.space_group_name_H-M   'P 1'
#
loop_
_entity.id
_entity.type
_entity.pdbx_description
1 polymer ?
#
loop_
_entity_poly.entity_id
_entity_poly.type
_entity_poly.pdbx_seq_one_letter_code
_entity_poly.pdbx_strand_id
1 'polypeptide(L)'
;MKVEIEKAASKKEEMALIKVCEMTDDIQSAVDILHNDCRTIPVMQGTETLLCRTDKIYYLESVDKHTYVYTKDCCYETRYRLYELEDMLHVQCLRCSKAMIVNIRKIKSVKA
;
A
#
# COMPACT_ATOMS: atom_id res chain seq x y z
N MET A 1 16.38 -13.73 -16.44
CA MET A 1 15.36 -14.61 -15.85
C MET A 1 14.27 -14.89 -16.87
N LYS A 2 13.87 -16.15 -16.98
CA LYS A 2 12.76 -16.51 -17.85
C LYS A 2 11.45 -16.37 -17.08
N VAL A 3 10.48 -15.69 -17.69
CA VAL A 3 9.16 -15.50 -17.06
C VAL A 3 8.10 -16.14 -17.96
N GLU A 4 7.25 -16.99 -17.38
CA GLU A 4 6.14 -17.62 -18.07
C GLU A 4 4.84 -17.24 -17.38
N ILE A 5 3.81 -16.95 -18.18
CA ILE A 5 2.49 -16.61 -17.67
C ILE A 5 1.48 -17.61 -18.20
N GLU A 6 0.76 -18.25 -17.30
CA GLU A 6 -0.31 -19.17 -17.62
C GLU A 6 -1.61 -18.67 -17.01
N LYS A 7 -2.72 -18.92 -17.69
CA LYS A 7 -4.03 -18.55 -17.19
C LYS A 7 -4.53 -19.60 -16.18
N ALA A 8 -4.83 -19.15 -14.97
CA ALA A 8 -5.42 -20.03 -13.95
C ALA A 8 -6.92 -20.23 -14.18
N ALA A 9 -7.43 -21.37 -13.77
CA ALA A 9 -8.85 -21.69 -13.90
C ALA A 9 -9.72 -20.92 -12.90
N SER A 10 -9.18 -20.59 -11.74
CA SER A 10 -9.89 -19.85 -10.70
C SER A 10 -8.92 -19.02 -9.88
N LYS A 11 -9.45 -18.09 -9.10
CA LYS A 11 -8.63 -17.25 -8.21
C LYS A 11 -7.88 -18.06 -7.15
N LYS A 12 -8.42 -19.18 -6.71
CA LYS A 12 -7.77 -20.04 -5.72
C LYS A 12 -6.52 -20.70 -6.28
N GLU A 13 -6.44 -20.84 -7.59
CA GLU A 13 -5.30 -21.44 -8.27
C GLU A 13 -4.25 -20.43 -8.68
N GLU A 14 -4.52 -19.13 -8.49
CA GLU A 14 -3.54 -18.10 -8.78
C GLU A 14 -2.32 -18.26 -7.88
N MET A 15 -1.16 -18.41 -8.50
CA MET A 15 0.09 -18.53 -7.76
C MET A 15 1.26 -18.09 -8.60
N ALA A 16 2.29 -17.61 -7.95
CA ALA A 16 3.57 -17.32 -8.57
C ALA A 16 4.66 -18.14 -7.87
N LEU A 17 5.46 -18.84 -8.66
CA LEU A 17 6.62 -19.57 -8.17
C LEU A 17 7.87 -18.94 -8.80
N ILE A 18 8.77 -18.45 -7.97
CA ILE A 18 10.01 -17.84 -8.42
C ILE A 18 11.18 -18.68 -7.95
N LYS A 19 11.90 -19.29 -8.91
CA LYS A 19 13.11 -20.06 -8.63
C LYS A 19 14.32 -19.19 -8.89
N VAL A 20 15.15 -18.98 -7.89
CA VAL A 20 16.33 -18.12 -7.98
C VAL A 20 17.54 -18.81 -7.36
N CYS A 21 18.71 -18.50 -7.86
CA CYS A 21 19.96 -18.95 -7.25
C CYS A 21 20.27 -18.15 -5.99
N GLU A 22 20.00 -16.84 -6.05
CA GLU A 22 20.18 -15.93 -4.93
C GLU A 22 19.04 -14.93 -4.88
N MET A 23 18.62 -14.56 -3.67
CA MET A 23 17.63 -13.51 -3.50
C MET A 23 18.31 -12.16 -3.68
N THR A 24 17.79 -11.36 -4.61
CA THR A 24 18.25 -10.01 -4.85
C THR A 24 17.19 -9.01 -4.39
N ASP A 25 17.56 -7.73 -4.29
CA ASP A 25 16.60 -6.69 -3.89
C ASP A 25 15.46 -6.57 -4.91
N ASP A 26 15.77 -6.71 -6.19
CA ASP A 26 14.76 -6.65 -7.25
C ASP A 26 13.76 -7.79 -7.13
N ILE A 27 14.23 -8.99 -6.85
CA ILE A 27 13.38 -10.17 -6.68
C ILE A 27 12.54 -10.03 -5.42
N GLN A 28 13.13 -9.54 -4.34
CA GLN A 28 12.39 -9.30 -3.09
C GLN A 28 11.28 -8.29 -3.31
N SER A 29 11.53 -7.22 -4.06
CA SER A 29 10.52 -6.22 -4.39
C SER A 29 9.38 -6.81 -5.19
N ALA A 30 9.67 -7.67 -6.17
CA ALA A 30 8.65 -8.35 -6.96
C ALA A 30 7.81 -9.28 -6.09
N VAL A 31 8.45 -10.04 -5.20
CA VAL A 31 7.75 -10.93 -4.25
C VAL A 31 6.83 -10.13 -3.34
N ASP A 32 7.29 -9.00 -2.82
CA ASP A 32 6.49 -8.15 -1.95
C ASP A 32 5.25 -7.62 -2.66
N ILE A 33 5.42 -7.19 -3.91
CA ILE A 33 4.29 -6.72 -4.72
C ILE A 33 3.26 -7.82 -4.93
N LEU A 34 3.69 -9.01 -5.28
CA LEU A 34 2.81 -10.14 -5.55
C LEU A 34 2.16 -10.69 -4.27
N HIS A 35 2.90 -10.69 -3.17
CA HIS A 35 2.46 -11.29 -1.91
C HIS A 35 1.49 -10.40 -1.14
N ASN A 36 1.72 -9.10 -1.15
CA ASN A 36 0.98 -8.16 -0.31
C ASN A 36 -0.14 -7.40 -1.03
N ASP A 37 -0.43 -7.74 -2.28
CA ASP A 37 -1.35 -6.96 -3.11
C ASP A 37 -1.02 -5.47 -3.04
N CYS A 38 0.27 -5.17 -3.03
CA CYS A 38 0.74 -3.80 -2.89
C CYS A 38 0.28 -2.97 -4.07
N ARG A 39 -0.47 -1.91 -3.78
CA ARG A 39 -0.98 -0.97 -4.77
C ARG A 39 -0.28 0.35 -4.61
N THR A 40 -0.44 1.21 -5.60
CA THR A 40 -0.01 2.59 -5.50
C THR A 40 -1.25 3.48 -5.52
N ILE A 41 -1.16 4.60 -4.82
CA ILE A 41 -2.18 5.65 -4.90
C ILE A 41 -1.51 6.93 -5.37
N PRO A 42 -2.19 7.72 -6.21
CA PRO A 42 -1.65 9.02 -6.60
C PRO A 42 -1.72 9.99 -5.43
N VAL A 43 -0.60 10.64 -5.17
CA VAL A 43 -0.48 11.66 -4.15
C VAL A 43 0.16 12.90 -4.74
N MET A 44 0.00 14.02 -4.08
CA MET A 44 0.52 15.30 -4.55
C MET A 44 1.57 15.83 -3.59
N GLN A 45 2.66 16.34 -4.18
CA GLN A 45 3.67 17.08 -3.44
C GLN A 45 3.90 18.38 -4.19
N GLY A 46 3.38 19.50 -3.66
CA GLY A 46 3.38 20.76 -4.37
C GLY A 46 2.56 20.64 -5.66
N THR A 47 3.20 20.86 -6.79
CA THR A 47 2.56 20.76 -8.11
C THR A 47 2.77 19.41 -8.78
N GLU A 48 3.56 18.52 -8.17
CA GLU A 48 3.87 17.22 -8.73
C GLU A 48 2.90 16.15 -8.23
N THR A 49 2.54 15.23 -9.13
CA THR A 49 1.78 14.05 -8.78
C THR A 49 2.74 12.86 -8.74
N LEU A 50 2.73 12.15 -7.63
CA LEU A 50 3.59 11.00 -7.40
C LEU A 50 2.73 9.78 -7.13
N LEU A 51 3.29 8.59 -7.33
CA LEU A 51 2.64 7.34 -6.95
C LEU A 51 3.26 6.86 -5.64
N CYS A 52 2.41 6.77 -4.62
CA CYS A 52 2.83 6.30 -3.30
C CYS A 52 2.42 4.85 -3.13
N ARG A 53 3.37 4.00 -2.80
CA ARG A 53 3.09 2.59 -2.50
C ARG A 53 2.31 2.48 -1.19
N THR A 54 1.27 1.69 -1.20
CA THR A 54 0.41 1.54 -0.02
C THR A 54 1.14 0.92 1.17
N ASP A 55 2.17 0.12 0.93
CA ASP A 55 2.98 -0.47 2.00
C ASP A 55 3.89 0.54 2.71
N LYS A 56 4.05 1.74 2.16
CA LYS A 56 4.85 2.81 2.78
C LYS A 56 4.00 3.74 3.64
N ILE A 57 2.69 3.60 3.60
CA ILE A 57 1.78 4.47 4.33
C ILE A 57 1.75 4.08 5.80
N TYR A 58 1.94 5.05 6.69
CA TYR A 58 1.81 4.85 8.13
C TYR A 58 0.39 5.17 8.59
N TYR A 59 -0.12 6.32 8.20
CA TYR A 59 -1.50 6.69 8.49
C TYR A 59 -1.99 7.76 7.51
N LEU A 60 -3.29 7.97 7.50
CA LEU A 60 -3.96 8.95 6.68
C LEU A 60 -4.86 9.78 7.58
N GLU A 61 -4.94 11.07 7.30
CA GLU A 61 -5.71 12.00 8.11
C GLU A 61 -6.47 12.98 7.22
N SER A 62 -7.70 13.30 7.61
CA SER A 62 -8.49 14.32 6.95
C SER A 62 -8.53 15.58 7.81
N VAL A 63 -8.09 16.70 7.25
CA VAL A 63 -8.10 18.01 7.91
C VAL A 63 -8.67 19.02 6.95
N ASP A 64 -9.71 19.76 7.37
CA ASP A 64 -10.34 20.82 6.56
C ASP A 64 -10.68 20.38 5.14
N LYS A 65 -11.27 19.19 5.00
CA LYS A 65 -11.67 18.58 3.72
C LYS A 65 -10.49 18.16 2.83
N HIS A 66 -9.27 18.23 3.35
CA HIS A 66 -8.09 17.73 2.67
C HIS A 66 -7.66 16.42 3.30
N THR A 67 -7.22 15.48 2.46
CA THR A 67 -6.74 14.19 2.93
C THR A 67 -5.23 14.12 2.77
N TYR A 68 -4.55 13.78 3.85
CA TYR A 68 -3.10 13.69 3.90
C TYR A 68 -2.66 12.26 4.11
N VAL A 69 -1.56 11.88 3.43
CA VAL A 69 -0.95 10.56 3.51
C VAL A 69 0.41 10.73 4.16
N TYR A 70 0.61 10.05 5.28
CA TYR A 70 1.86 10.13 6.04
C TYR A 70 2.67 8.85 5.87
N THR A 71 3.90 9.02 5.44
CA THR A 71 4.90 7.95 5.36
C THR A 71 5.94 8.21 6.45
N LYS A 72 6.98 7.39 6.51
CA LYS A 72 8.02 7.55 7.53
C LYS A 72 8.66 8.94 7.50
N ASP A 73 8.93 9.47 6.32
CA ASP A 73 9.70 10.70 6.16
C ASP A 73 8.94 11.84 5.49
N CYS A 74 7.76 11.56 4.95
CA CYS A 74 7.05 12.51 4.11
C CYS A 74 5.57 12.59 4.44
N CYS A 75 4.98 13.73 4.10
CA CYS A 75 3.55 13.96 4.15
C CYS A 75 3.11 14.40 2.77
N TYR A 76 2.14 13.72 2.19
CA TYR A 76 1.60 14.03 0.89
C TYR A 76 0.12 14.33 1.01
N GLU A 77 -0.44 15.07 0.05
CA GLU A 77 -1.86 15.26 -0.06
C GLU A 77 -2.41 14.33 -1.13
N THR A 78 -3.64 13.85 -0.97
CA THR A 78 -4.32 13.07 -2.00
C THR A 78 -5.72 13.63 -2.23
N ARG A 79 -6.24 13.45 -3.45
CA ARG A 79 -7.59 13.87 -3.82
C ARG A 79 -8.66 12.89 -3.34
N TYR A 80 -8.26 11.69 -2.95
CA TYR A 80 -9.20 10.69 -2.46
C TYR A 80 -9.74 11.10 -1.11
N ARG A 81 -10.99 10.78 -0.87
CA ARG A 81 -11.62 10.95 0.45
C ARG A 81 -11.26 9.76 1.35
N LEU A 82 -11.34 9.94 2.67
CA LEU A 82 -11.02 8.85 3.60
C LEU A 82 -11.87 7.61 3.36
N TYR A 83 -13.17 7.76 3.08
CA TYR A 83 -14.02 6.59 2.84
C TYR A 83 -13.61 5.82 1.60
N GLU A 84 -13.08 6.50 0.57
CA GLU A 84 -12.55 5.85 -0.62
C GLU A 84 -11.29 5.07 -0.30
N LEU A 85 -10.40 5.67 0.49
CA LEU A 85 -9.14 5.04 0.91
C LEU A 85 -9.38 3.88 1.87
N GLU A 86 -10.36 4.00 2.76
CA GLU A 86 -10.76 2.92 3.65
C GLU A 86 -11.15 1.68 2.84
N ASP A 87 -11.92 1.87 1.78
CA ASP A 87 -12.35 0.78 0.91
C ASP A 87 -11.17 0.20 0.12
N MET A 88 -10.28 1.04 -0.37
CA MET A 88 -9.11 0.60 -1.15
C MET A 88 -8.06 -0.11 -0.29
N LEU A 89 -7.94 0.25 0.98
CA LEU A 89 -6.86 -0.20 1.86
C LEU A 89 -7.34 -1.09 3.01
N HIS A 90 -8.55 -1.62 2.94
CA HIS A 90 -9.18 -2.36 4.03
C HIS A 90 -8.38 -3.58 4.52
N VAL A 91 -7.50 -4.13 3.68
CA VAL A 91 -6.70 -5.30 4.03
C VAL A 91 -5.62 -4.97 5.05
N GLN A 92 -5.05 -3.77 4.99
CA GLN A 92 -3.91 -3.38 5.81
C GLN A 92 -4.16 -2.18 6.70
N CYS A 93 -5.28 -1.49 6.52
CA CYS A 93 -5.58 -0.26 7.24
C CYS A 93 -6.89 -0.36 7.98
N LEU A 94 -6.93 0.27 9.15
CA LEU A 94 -8.11 0.32 10.01
C LEU A 94 -8.47 1.78 10.28
N ARG A 95 -9.74 2.11 10.07
CA ARG A 95 -10.23 3.43 10.40
C ARG A 95 -10.43 3.54 11.91
N CYS A 96 -9.68 4.42 12.55
CA CYS A 96 -9.74 4.59 13.99
C CYS A 96 -10.57 5.79 14.43
N SER A 97 -10.92 6.70 13.49
CA SER A 97 -11.82 7.82 13.79
C SER A 97 -12.42 8.33 12.48
N LYS A 98 -13.30 9.33 12.57
CA LYS A 98 -13.88 9.96 11.37
C LYS A 98 -12.82 10.62 10.48
N ALA A 99 -11.68 10.97 11.07
CA ALA A 99 -10.64 11.75 10.40
C ALA A 99 -9.33 11.00 10.20
N MET A 100 -9.23 9.73 10.63
CA MET A 100 -7.95 9.03 10.59
C MET A 100 -8.07 7.55 10.27
N ILE A 101 -7.16 7.09 9.41
CA ILE A 101 -6.97 5.68 9.07
C ILE A 101 -5.51 5.33 9.40
N VAL A 102 -5.30 4.21 10.06
CA VAL A 102 -3.97 3.76 10.48
C VAL A 102 -3.61 2.44 9.79
N ASN A 103 -2.39 2.34 9.28
CA ASN A 103 -1.89 1.09 8.73
C ASN A 103 -1.44 0.19 9.88
N ILE A 104 -2.20 -0.87 10.16
CA ILE A 104 -1.94 -1.76 11.28
C ILE A 104 -0.63 -2.51 11.15
N ARG A 105 -0.11 -2.69 9.94
CA ARG A 105 1.19 -3.34 9.71
C ARG A 105 2.36 -2.47 10.14
N LYS A 106 2.13 -1.16 10.33
CA LYS A 106 3.15 -0.21 10.75
C LYS A 106 3.11 0.10 12.24
N ILE A 107 2.12 -0.42 12.94
CA ILE A 107 2.04 -0.24 14.40
C ILE A 107 2.98 -1.24 15.06
N LYS A 108 4.03 -0.73 15.69
CA LYS A 108 5.03 -1.57 16.35
C LYS A 108 4.66 -1.92 17.79
N SER A 109 3.91 -1.03 18.44
CA SER A 109 3.44 -1.26 19.80
C SER A 109 2.19 -0.44 20.04
N VAL A 110 1.26 -1.02 20.79
CA VAL A 110 0.08 -0.32 21.27
C VAL A 110 0.18 -0.25 22.78
N LYS A 111 0.20 0.98 23.29
CA LYS A 111 0.16 1.21 24.73
C LYS A 111 -1.20 1.72 25.12
N ALA A 112 -1.74 1.08 26.10
CA ALA A 112 -3.01 1.52 26.68
C ALA A 112 -2.82 2.80 27.51
#